data_f26e4bed65df954ab8cc1283b60b3021
#
_entry.id   f26e4bed65df954ab8cc1283b60b3021
#
_cell.length_a   1.000
_cell.length_b   1.000
_cell.length_c   1.000
_cell.angle_alpha   90.00
_cell.angle_beta   90.00
_cell.angle_gamma   90.00
#
_symmetry.space_group_name_H-M   'P 1'
#
loop_
_entity.id
_entity.type
_entity.pdbx_description
1 polymer ?
#
loop_
_entity_poly.entity_id
_entity_poly.type
_entity_poly.pdbx_seq_one_letter_code
_entity_poly.pdbx_strand_id
1 'polypeptide(L)'
;MERDDIRVTATVNGYVREVYDKRETMHMVDVRNLYQNALKARNIALIFGTVLLAAAWLMIRSDHRTMLKKGLRSGVSLLGVVILMIVVWCLADFNGFWLFFHEVFFDNDLYLLDPNVSIMINMFPSVFFFDLVLRIIVMFTGFLVLLTLLIYKLPGRKRYA
;
A
#
# COMPACT_ATOMS: atom_id res chain seq x y z
N MET A 1 13.32 -3.80 -22.70
CA MET A 1 12.96 -2.57 -23.43
C MET A 1 11.97 -1.83 -22.56
N GLU A 2 12.48 -1.02 -21.66
CA GLU A 2 11.70 -0.23 -20.71
C GLU A 2 11.10 0.92 -21.51
N ARG A 3 9.79 0.94 -21.69
CA ARG A 3 9.11 2.08 -22.30
C ARG A 3 9.14 3.23 -21.30
N ASP A 4 10.08 4.14 -21.44
CA ASP A 4 10.11 5.38 -20.67
C ASP A 4 9.01 6.37 -21.09
N ASP A 5 8.27 6.05 -22.12
CA ASP A 5 7.22 6.87 -22.69
C ASP A 5 5.84 6.36 -22.26
N ILE A 6 5.20 7.06 -21.33
CA ILE A 6 3.83 6.79 -20.85
C ILE A 6 2.80 7.63 -21.64
N ARG A 7 3.18 8.19 -22.79
CA ARG A 7 2.26 8.99 -23.59
C ARG A 7 1.11 8.14 -24.14
N VAL A 8 -0.10 8.54 -23.84
CA VAL A 8 -1.33 7.93 -24.33
C VAL A 8 -1.87 8.81 -25.44
N THR A 9 -2.06 8.24 -26.63
CA THR A 9 -2.66 8.95 -27.75
C THR A 9 -4.03 8.39 -28.07
N ALA A 10 -4.97 9.25 -28.44
CA ALA A 10 -6.30 8.86 -28.92
C ALA A 10 -6.62 9.58 -30.23
N THR A 11 -7.41 8.94 -31.07
CA THR A 11 -7.95 9.55 -32.29
C THR A 11 -9.27 10.23 -31.97
N VAL A 12 -9.29 11.57 -32.06
CA VAL A 12 -10.47 12.39 -31.83
C VAL A 12 -10.78 13.16 -33.11
N ASN A 13 -11.94 12.98 -33.67
CA ASN A 13 -12.37 13.60 -34.95
C ASN A 13 -11.38 13.35 -36.11
N GLY A 14 -10.80 12.13 -36.18
CA GLY A 14 -9.84 11.73 -37.21
C GLY A 14 -8.38 12.21 -36.99
N TYR A 15 -8.11 12.95 -35.94
CA TYR A 15 -6.76 13.41 -35.59
C TYR A 15 -6.22 12.68 -34.38
N VAL A 16 -4.96 12.22 -34.48
CA VAL A 16 -4.25 11.62 -33.32
C VAL A 16 -3.72 12.76 -32.46
N ARG A 17 -4.09 12.75 -31.16
CA ARG A 17 -3.56 13.69 -30.17
C ARG A 17 -3.25 13.00 -28.85
N GLU A 18 -2.36 13.60 -28.08
CA GLU A 18 -2.09 13.16 -26.72
C GLU A 18 -3.32 13.38 -25.83
N VAL A 19 -3.65 12.37 -25.01
CA VAL A 19 -4.79 12.41 -24.08
C VAL A 19 -4.43 13.25 -22.85
N TYR A 20 -3.22 13.06 -22.34
CA TYR A 20 -2.72 13.74 -21.14
C TYR A 20 -1.74 14.83 -21.52
N ASP A 21 -1.75 15.91 -20.77
CA ASP A 21 -0.76 16.96 -20.93
C ASP A 21 0.62 16.53 -20.39
N LYS A 22 1.62 17.41 -20.56
CA LYS A 22 2.99 17.14 -20.13
C LYS A 22 3.09 16.99 -18.61
N ARG A 23 2.34 17.78 -17.83
CA ARG A 23 2.34 17.74 -16.36
C ARG A 23 1.74 16.44 -15.85
N GLU A 24 0.60 16.04 -16.40
CA GLU A 24 -0.07 14.78 -16.11
C GLU A 24 0.82 13.58 -16.46
N THR A 25 1.45 13.59 -17.64
CA THR A 25 2.36 12.52 -18.08
C THR A 25 3.58 12.41 -17.16
N MET A 26 4.18 13.52 -16.74
CA MET A 26 5.31 13.51 -15.81
C MET A 26 4.89 13.00 -14.42
N HIS A 27 3.74 13.42 -13.93
CA HIS A 27 3.20 12.88 -12.68
C HIS A 27 2.98 11.36 -12.76
N MET A 28 2.49 10.83 -13.87
CA MET A 28 2.34 9.38 -14.05
C MET A 28 3.68 8.62 -14.05
N VAL A 29 4.77 9.26 -14.50
CA VAL A 29 6.13 8.70 -14.37
C VAL A 29 6.49 8.57 -12.88
N ASP A 30 6.22 9.60 -12.08
CA ASP A 30 6.49 9.57 -10.64
C ASP A 30 5.66 8.49 -9.93
N VAL A 31 4.36 8.39 -10.25
CA VAL A 31 3.48 7.34 -9.74
C VAL A 31 3.99 5.94 -10.11
N ARG A 32 4.45 5.73 -11.35
CA ARG A 32 5.07 4.46 -11.77
C ARG A 32 6.31 4.14 -10.93
N ASN A 33 7.17 5.13 -10.74
CA ASN A 33 8.41 4.96 -9.96
C ASN A 33 8.09 4.64 -8.49
N LEU A 34 7.12 5.34 -7.90
CA LEU A 34 6.63 5.05 -6.55
C LEU A 34 6.12 3.61 -6.44
N TYR A 35 5.30 3.17 -7.39
CA TYR A 35 4.78 1.80 -7.42
C TYR A 35 5.91 0.76 -7.50
N GLN A 36 6.88 0.96 -8.38
CA GLN A 36 8.03 0.06 -8.51
C GLN A 36 8.89 0.02 -7.24
N ASN A 37 9.11 1.17 -6.60
CA ASN A 37 9.83 1.25 -5.34
C ASN A 37 9.06 0.56 -4.20
N ALA A 38 7.73 0.68 -4.16
CA ALA A 38 6.89 -0.05 -3.23
C ALA A 38 7.00 -1.57 -3.42
N LEU A 39 7.05 -2.06 -4.66
CA LEU A 39 7.27 -3.47 -4.96
C LEU A 39 8.66 -3.95 -4.49
N LYS A 40 9.71 -3.16 -4.69
CA LYS A 40 11.07 -3.45 -4.19
C LYS A 40 11.08 -3.50 -2.67
N ALA A 41 10.50 -2.49 -2.01
CA ALA A 41 10.41 -2.44 -0.54
C ALA A 41 9.66 -3.65 0.02
N ARG A 42 8.53 -4.04 -0.60
CA ARG A 42 7.80 -5.26 -0.24
C ARG A 42 8.68 -6.50 -0.33
N ASN A 43 9.42 -6.69 -1.44
CA ASN A 43 10.25 -7.87 -1.64
C ASN A 43 11.39 -7.92 -0.60
N ILE A 44 12.03 -6.78 -0.32
CA ILE A 44 13.04 -6.66 0.74
C ILE A 44 12.46 -7.02 2.10
N ALA A 45 11.28 -6.48 2.44
CA ALA A 45 10.60 -6.77 3.71
C ALA A 45 10.23 -8.25 3.85
N LEU A 46 9.78 -8.90 2.77
CA LEU A 46 9.47 -10.34 2.76
C LEU A 46 10.73 -11.18 2.98
N ILE A 47 11.82 -10.90 2.27
CA ILE A 47 13.10 -11.61 2.43
C ILE A 47 13.62 -11.44 3.86
N PHE A 48 13.71 -10.18 4.34
CA PHE A 48 14.21 -9.89 5.67
C PHE A 48 13.34 -10.52 6.77
N GLY A 49 12.03 -10.41 6.65
CA GLY A 49 11.07 -11.04 7.57
C GLY A 49 11.20 -12.56 7.61
N THR A 50 11.38 -13.20 6.44
CA THR A 50 11.58 -14.65 6.35
C THR A 50 12.89 -15.07 7.02
N VAL A 51 13.98 -14.33 6.78
CA VAL A 51 15.29 -14.59 7.41
C VAL A 51 15.20 -14.43 8.92
N LEU A 52 14.56 -13.38 9.42
CA LEU A 52 14.37 -13.16 10.86
C LEU A 52 13.53 -14.26 11.51
N LEU A 53 12.46 -14.70 10.86
CA LEU A 53 11.63 -15.80 11.35
C LEU A 53 12.41 -17.12 11.39
N ALA A 54 13.20 -17.42 10.36
CA ALA A 54 14.04 -18.61 10.31
C ALA A 54 15.12 -18.56 11.41
N ALA A 55 15.80 -17.43 11.58
CA ALA A 55 16.80 -17.26 12.64
C ALA A 55 16.17 -17.42 14.04
N ALA A 56 15.03 -16.78 14.29
CA ALA A 56 14.31 -16.92 15.54
C ALA A 56 13.87 -18.38 15.79
N TRP A 57 13.41 -19.07 14.76
CA TRP A 57 13.05 -20.49 14.87
C TRP A 57 14.24 -21.38 15.22
N LEU A 58 15.42 -21.14 14.68
CA LEU A 58 16.65 -21.90 14.97
C LEU A 58 17.22 -21.60 16.35
N MET A 59 17.16 -20.31 16.80
CA MET A 59 17.75 -19.87 18.06
C MET A 59 16.87 -20.21 19.28
N ILE A 60 15.57 -20.17 19.14
CA ILE A 60 14.64 -20.37 20.25
C ILE A 60 14.23 -21.86 20.29
N ARG A 61 14.94 -22.64 21.10
CA ARG A 61 14.71 -24.09 21.21
C ARG A 61 13.46 -24.49 22.03
N SER A 62 12.84 -23.56 22.76
CA SER A 62 11.76 -23.90 23.68
C SER A 62 10.38 -23.73 23.02
N ASP A 63 9.62 -22.73 23.29
CA ASP A 63 8.21 -22.64 22.89
C ASP A 63 7.99 -21.68 21.71
N HIS A 64 8.25 -22.15 20.48
CA HIS A 64 8.03 -21.40 19.24
C HIS A 64 6.60 -20.86 19.12
N ARG A 65 5.62 -21.58 19.62
CA ARG A 65 4.21 -21.18 19.54
C ARG A 65 3.92 -19.96 20.41
N THR A 66 4.39 -19.95 21.63
CA THR A 66 4.22 -18.82 22.54
C THR A 66 4.94 -17.58 22.01
N MET A 67 6.15 -17.77 21.47
CA MET A 67 6.89 -16.70 20.82
C MET A 67 6.11 -16.12 19.63
N LEU A 68 5.65 -16.98 18.72
CA LEU A 68 4.87 -16.57 17.55
C LEU A 68 3.60 -15.81 17.94
N LYS A 69 2.85 -16.31 18.95
CA LYS A 69 1.64 -15.65 19.45
C LYS A 69 1.92 -14.29 20.07
N LYS A 70 3.00 -14.17 20.88
CA LYS A 70 3.39 -12.89 21.49
C LYS A 70 3.80 -11.89 20.41
N GLY A 71 4.67 -12.30 19.49
CA GLY A 71 5.12 -11.45 18.37
C GLY A 71 3.94 -10.99 17.50
N LEU A 72 3.06 -11.93 17.12
CA LEU A 72 1.86 -11.62 16.34
C LEU A 72 0.94 -10.63 17.07
N ARG A 73 0.67 -10.87 18.36
CA ARG A 73 -0.17 -9.97 19.16
C ARG A 73 0.39 -8.56 19.19
N SER A 74 1.69 -8.39 19.48
CA SER A 74 2.31 -7.07 19.53
C SER A 74 2.32 -6.40 18.16
N GLY A 75 2.69 -7.14 17.10
CA GLY A 75 2.69 -6.63 15.73
C GLY A 75 1.31 -6.22 15.23
N VAL A 76 0.30 -7.06 15.43
CA VAL A 76 -1.08 -6.77 15.02
C VAL A 76 -1.66 -5.60 15.84
N SER A 77 -1.36 -5.51 17.14
CA SER A 77 -1.82 -4.38 17.96
C SER A 77 -1.22 -3.06 17.49
N LEU A 78 0.09 -3.00 17.24
CA LEU A 78 0.75 -1.79 16.75
C LEU A 78 0.20 -1.38 15.37
N LEU A 79 0.12 -2.34 14.46
CA LEU A 79 -0.39 -2.11 13.11
C LEU A 79 -1.88 -1.70 13.14
N GLY A 80 -2.68 -2.28 14.03
CA GLY A 80 -4.08 -1.92 14.23
C GLY A 80 -4.26 -0.46 14.67
N VAL A 81 -3.39 0.04 15.55
CA VAL A 81 -3.39 1.47 15.94
C VAL A 81 -3.06 2.37 14.75
N VAL A 82 -2.04 2.01 13.95
CA VAL A 82 -1.67 2.78 12.75
C VAL A 82 -2.81 2.79 11.74
N ILE A 83 -3.42 1.64 11.46
CA ILE A 83 -4.56 1.54 10.54
C ILE A 83 -5.74 2.39 11.05
N LEU A 84 -6.02 2.32 12.36
CA LEU A 84 -7.11 3.10 12.96
C LEU A 84 -6.86 4.61 12.78
N MET A 85 -5.64 5.10 13.01
CA MET A 85 -5.30 6.50 12.79
C MET A 85 -5.51 6.91 11.32
N ILE A 86 -5.07 6.09 10.37
CA ILE A 86 -5.28 6.35 8.93
C ILE A 86 -6.76 6.38 8.60
N VAL A 87 -7.54 5.41 9.08
CA VAL A 87 -8.99 5.35 8.84
C VAL A 87 -9.70 6.59 9.39
N VAL A 88 -9.40 6.97 10.62
CA VAL A 88 -10.00 8.17 11.25
C VAL A 88 -9.67 9.41 10.43
N TRP A 89 -8.43 9.56 9.98
CA TRP A 89 -8.04 10.70 9.14
C TRP A 89 -8.75 10.67 7.79
N CYS A 90 -8.75 9.54 7.08
CA CYS A 90 -9.45 9.41 5.80
C CYS A 90 -10.96 9.70 5.90
N LEU A 91 -11.61 9.32 7.00
CA LEU A 91 -13.04 9.59 7.22
C LEU A 91 -13.31 11.05 7.62
N ALA A 92 -12.39 11.69 8.32
CA ALA A 92 -12.54 13.08 8.76
C ALA A 92 -12.23 14.08 7.62
N ASP A 93 -11.14 13.86 6.90
CA ASP A 93 -10.67 14.72 5.80
C ASP A 93 -9.82 13.91 4.82
N PHE A 94 -10.46 13.29 3.84
CA PHE A 94 -9.75 12.54 2.82
C PHE A 94 -8.89 13.43 1.93
N ASN A 95 -9.31 14.63 1.60
CA ASN A 95 -8.55 15.52 0.73
C ASN A 95 -7.23 15.95 1.40
N GLY A 96 -7.28 16.30 2.69
CA GLY A 96 -6.06 16.59 3.46
C GLY A 96 -5.14 15.37 3.58
N PHE A 97 -5.69 14.18 3.85
CA PHE A 97 -4.91 12.93 3.84
C PHE A 97 -4.26 12.66 2.47
N TRP A 98 -5.01 12.85 1.37
CA TRP A 98 -4.54 12.61 0.02
C TRP A 98 -3.46 13.59 -0.42
N LEU A 99 -3.60 14.87 -0.03
CA LEU A 99 -2.57 15.88 -0.24
C LEU A 99 -1.29 15.53 0.54
N PHE A 100 -1.41 15.21 1.83
CA PHE A 100 -0.27 14.79 2.65
C PHE A 100 0.44 13.56 2.09
N PHE A 101 -0.31 12.58 1.58
CA PHE A 101 0.28 11.42 0.89
C PHE A 101 1.17 11.87 -0.28
N HIS A 102 0.72 12.81 -1.10
CA HIS A 102 1.53 13.31 -2.21
C HIS A 102 2.77 14.07 -1.73
N GLU A 103 2.64 14.90 -0.72
CA GLU A 103 3.77 15.64 -0.13
C GLU A 103 4.85 14.73 0.46
N VAL A 104 4.46 13.58 1.01
CA VAL A 104 5.41 12.60 1.57
C VAL A 104 6.14 11.81 0.49
N PHE A 105 5.46 11.49 -0.62
CA PHE A 105 6.00 10.57 -1.62
C PHE A 105 6.55 11.23 -2.88
N PHE A 106 6.29 12.52 -3.10
CA PHE A 106 6.76 13.25 -4.28
C PHE A 106 7.50 14.53 -3.88
N ASP A 107 8.67 14.74 -4.44
CA ASP A 107 9.53 15.91 -4.18
C ASP A 107 9.20 17.11 -5.10
N ASN A 108 8.05 17.08 -5.79
CA ASN A 108 7.63 18.08 -6.76
C ASN A 108 6.13 18.37 -6.63
N ASP A 109 5.63 19.34 -7.39
CA ASP A 109 4.25 19.79 -7.37
C ASP A 109 3.39 19.29 -8.55
N LEU A 110 3.87 18.28 -9.31
CA LEU A 110 3.20 17.79 -10.53
C LEU A 110 1.81 17.19 -10.25
N TYR A 111 1.58 16.72 -9.03
CA TYR A 111 0.29 16.20 -8.57
C TYR A 111 -0.78 17.27 -8.34
N LEU A 112 -0.39 18.56 -8.26
CA LEU A 112 -1.35 19.66 -8.15
C LEU A 112 -1.94 19.97 -9.52
N LEU A 113 -2.93 19.20 -9.92
CA LEU A 113 -3.61 19.32 -11.21
C LEU A 113 -4.83 20.24 -11.10
N ASP A 114 -5.04 21.08 -12.13
CA ASP A 114 -6.22 21.96 -12.20
C ASP A 114 -7.43 21.18 -12.76
N PRO A 115 -8.54 21.04 -12.00
CA PRO A 115 -9.71 20.30 -12.45
C PRO A 115 -10.42 20.94 -13.66
N ASN A 116 -10.15 22.22 -13.97
CA ASN A 116 -10.74 22.88 -15.13
C ASN A 116 -10.11 22.47 -16.46
N VAL A 117 -8.87 21.97 -16.44
CA VAL A 117 -8.11 21.61 -17.64
C VAL A 117 -7.59 20.18 -17.65
N SER A 118 -7.36 19.59 -16.49
CA SER A 118 -6.81 18.23 -16.37
C SER A 118 -7.85 17.17 -16.67
N ILE A 119 -7.58 16.34 -17.65
CA ILE A 119 -8.39 15.15 -17.96
C ILE A 119 -8.21 14.11 -16.88
N MET A 120 -6.99 13.94 -16.37
CA MET A 120 -6.64 12.91 -15.40
C MET A 120 -7.44 13.06 -14.08
N ILE A 121 -7.48 14.25 -13.48
CA ILE A 121 -8.21 14.47 -12.22
C ILE A 121 -9.73 14.35 -12.41
N ASN A 122 -10.24 14.66 -13.60
CA ASN A 122 -11.64 14.49 -13.93
C ASN A 122 -12.03 13.02 -14.17
N MET A 123 -11.09 12.20 -14.69
CA MET A 123 -11.28 10.75 -14.84
C MET A 123 -11.15 10.01 -13.51
N PHE A 124 -10.27 10.48 -12.62
CA PHE A 124 -9.98 9.87 -11.33
C PHE A 124 -10.20 10.86 -10.18
N PRO A 125 -11.46 11.18 -9.86
CA PRO A 125 -11.78 12.11 -8.77
C PRO A 125 -11.38 11.55 -7.41
N SER A 126 -11.30 12.42 -6.39
CA SER A 126 -10.90 12.04 -5.02
C SER A 126 -11.73 10.89 -4.42
N VAL A 127 -13.03 10.81 -4.77
CA VAL A 127 -13.92 9.73 -4.33
C VAL A 127 -13.44 8.36 -4.82
N PHE A 128 -12.90 8.26 -6.04
CA PHE A 128 -12.32 7.03 -6.56
C PHE A 128 -11.16 6.54 -5.68
N PHE A 129 -10.27 7.44 -5.29
CA PHE A 129 -9.13 7.08 -4.44
C PHE A 129 -9.55 6.80 -3.01
N PHE A 130 -10.56 7.49 -2.49
CA PHE A 130 -11.15 7.17 -1.19
C PHE A 130 -11.66 5.73 -1.15
N ASP A 131 -12.46 5.33 -2.12
CA ASP A 131 -12.97 3.96 -2.23
C ASP A 131 -11.83 2.93 -2.36
N LEU A 132 -10.81 3.25 -3.16
CA LEU A 132 -9.65 2.36 -3.35
C LEU A 132 -8.88 2.16 -2.05
N VAL A 133 -8.56 3.25 -1.34
CA VAL A 133 -7.86 3.21 -0.05
C VAL A 133 -8.67 2.41 0.98
N LEU A 134 -9.98 2.66 1.07
CA LEU A 134 -10.85 1.96 1.99
C LEU A 134 -10.91 0.45 1.69
N ARG A 135 -11.01 0.07 0.42
CA ARG A 135 -10.99 -1.36 0.01
C ARG A 135 -9.66 -2.04 0.37
N ILE A 136 -8.53 -1.37 0.13
CA ILE A 136 -7.21 -1.89 0.51
C ILE A 136 -7.14 -2.12 2.02
N ILE A 137 -7.58 -1.17 2.84
CA ILE A 137 -7.59 -1.27 4.30
C ILE A 137 -8.48 -2.44 4.76
N VAL A 138 -9.69 -2.56 4.21
CA VAL A 138 -10.62 -3.65 4.56
C VAL A 138 -10.04 -5.02 4.20
N MET A 139 -9.51 -5.18 2.99
CA MET A 139 -8.90 -6.44 2.54
C MET A 139 -7.69 -6.82 3.39
N PHE A 140 -6.82 -5.84 3.67
CA PHE A 140 -5.62 -6.06 4.48
C PHE A 140 -5.97 -6.42 5.94
N THR A 141 -6.91 -5.69 6.54
CA THR A 141 -7.40 -5.98 7.91
C THR A 141 -8.06 -7.36 7.98
N GLY A 142 -8.89 -7.71 7.00
CA GLY A 142 -9.50 -9.03 6.90
C GLY A 142 -8.46 -10.15 6.81
N PHE A 143 -7.42 -9.96 6.01
CA PHE A 143 -6.29 -10.89 5.93
C PHE A 143 -5.56 -11.04 7.26
N LEU A 144 -5.27 -9.94 7.97
CA LEU A 144 -4.64 -9.97 9.29
C LEU A 144 -5.49 -10.70 10.34
N VAL A 145 -6.80 -10.47 10.35
CA VAL A 145 -7.74 -11.17 11.24
C VAL A 145 -7.71 -12.66 10.93
N LEU A 146 -7.83 -13.06 9.66
CA LEU A 146 -7.78 -14.46 9.25
C LEU A 146 -6.46 -15.14 9.68
N LEU A 147 -5.32 -14.49 9.39
CA LEU A 147 -4.00 -14.98 9.77
C LEU A 147 -3.89 -15.16 11.29
N THR A 148 -4.39 -14.20 12.06
CA THR A 148 -4.41 -14.25 13.53
C THR A 148 -5.22 -15.43 14.01
N LEU A 149 -6.44 -15.62 13.51
CA LEU A 149 -7.31 -16.74 13.88
C LEU A 149 -6.68 -18.09 13.54
N LEU A 150 -6.03 -18.22 12.38
CA LEU A 150 -5.34 -19.47 11.99
C LEU A 150 -4.20 -19.79 12.96
N ILE A 151 -3.36 -18.82 13.31
CA ILE A 151 -2.23 -19.02 14.23
C ILE A 151 -2.72 -19.37 15.65
N TYR A 152 -3.80 -18.76 16.11
CA TYR A 152 -4.36 -19.07 17.43
C TYR A 152 -5.02 -20.46 17.49
N LYS A 153 -5.57 -20.95 16.38
CA LYS A 153 -6.17 -22.29 16.27
C LYS A 153 -5.14 -23.42 16.16
N LEU A 154 -3.85 -23.15 15.89
CA LEU A 154 -2.83 -24.19 15.80
C LEU A 154 -2.80 -25.01 17.11
N PRO A 155 -2.86 -26.36 17.03
CA PRO A 155 -2.86 -27.23 18.22
C PRO A 155 -1.55 -27.10 18.99
N GLY A 156 -1.63 -27.05 20.31
CA GLY A 156 -0.44 -27.08 21.17
C GLY A 156 0.25 -28.43 21.05
N ARG A 157 1.58 -28.43 21.02
CA ARG A 157 2.36 -29.68 21.16
C ARG A 157 2.07 -30.25 22.57
N LYS A 158 1.42 -31.40 22.64
CA LYS A 158 1.30 -32.13 23.93
C LYS A 158 2.71 -32.43 24.41
N ARG A 159 3.13 -31.87 25.53
CA ARG A 159 4.29 -32.37 26.25
C ARG A 159 3.91 -33.76 26.80
N TYR A 160 4.41 -34.78 26.15
CA TYR A 160 4.46 -36.09 26.82
C TYR A 160 5.54 -35.98 27.89
N ALA A 161 5.13 -36.06 29.13
CA ALA A 161 5.99 -36.15 30.30
C ALA A 161 6.67 -37.51 30.30
#